data_3af74ab959aaffb9c61b49356c9b379a
#
_entry.id   3af74ab959aaffb9c61b49356c9b379a
#
_cell.length_a   1.000
_cell.length_b   1.000
_cell.length_c   1.000
_cell.angle_alpha   90.00
_cell.angle_beta   90.00
_cell.angle_gamma   90.00
#
_symmetry.space_group_name_H-M   'P 1'
#
loop_
_entity.id
_entity.type
_entity.pdbx_description
1 polymer ?
#
loop_
_entity_poly.entity_id
_entity_poly.type
_entity_poly.pdbx_seq_one_letter_code
_entity_poly.pdbx_strand_id
1 'polypeptide(L)'
;CTYLTNSGVCHLHTDPKRWPKMFDGADFFKRLLNAPVPRIAIENPIMHGYAKKLIGGVQQDQLIQPYMFGHMEQKATCLWLKNLPNLTPTNVVKDEMMLLPKNKRERLHYLPPSPDRWKLRSTTYQGIADAMASQWVNKLLESAA
;
A
#
# COMPACT_ATOMS: atom_id res chain seq x y z
N CYS A 1 0.37 6.32 4.29
CA CYS A 1 0.83 7.44 5.15
C CYS A 1 2.27 7.20 5.60
N THR A 2 3.16 8.14 5.32
CA THR A 2 4.61 8.02 5.58
C THR A 2 4.94 7.74 7.05
N TYR A 3 4.18 8.30 7.97
CA TYR A 3 4.45 8.15 9.41
C TYR A 3 3.99 6.81 9.99
N LEU A 4 3.22 6.03 9.25
CA LEU A 4 2.75 4.71 9.66
C LEU A 4 3.63 3.57 9.12
N THR A 5 4.56 3.85 8.21
CA THR A 5 5.33 2.84 7.50
C THR A 5 6.63 2.44 8.20
N ASN A 6 7.07 1.21 7.99
CA ASN A 6 8.34 0.71 8.53
C ASN A 6 9.55 1.56 8.13
N SER A 7 9.53 2.19 6.96
CA SER A 7 10.69 2.92 6.43
C SER A 7 11.12 4.14 7.23
N GLY A 8 10.33 4.58 8.20
CA GLY A 8 10.64 5.76 9.01
C GLY A 8 10.60 5.50 10.52
N VAL A 9 10.38 4.26 10.96
CA VAL A 9 10.19 3.93 12.37
C VAL A 9 11.43 4.22 13.23
N CYS A 10 12.63 4.04 12.70
CA CYS A 10 13.88 4.34 13.40
C CYS A 10 14.00 5.81 13.81
N HIS A 11 13.37 6.72 13.08
CA HIS A 11 13.39 8.15 13.37
C HIS A 11 12.39 8.58 14.46
N LEU A 12 11.50 7.73 14.95
CA LEU A 12 10.58 8.06 16.04
C LEU A 12 11.30 8.37 17.34
N HIS A 13 12.41 7.69 17.60
CA HIS A 13 13.19 7.87 18.83
C HIS A 13 14.24 8.99 18.74
N THR A 14 14.58 9.43 17.53
CA THR A 14 15.56 10.49 17.28
C THR A 14 14.93 11.85 16.97
N ASP A 15 13.65 11.85 16.55
CA ASP A 15 12.89 13.05 16.23
C ASP A 15 11.52 13.04 16.94
N PRO A 16 11.41 13.66 18.14
CA PRO A 16 10.15 13.70 18.90
C PRO A 16 8.96 14.30 18.15
N LYS A 17 9.21 15.17 17.16
CA LYS A 17 8.15 15.78 16.33
C LYS A 17 7.43 14.77 15.42
N ARG A 18 7.95 13.57 15.29
CA ARG A 18 7.33 12.51 14.47
C ARG A 18 6.18 11.80 15.19
N TRP A 19 6.16 11.77 16.51
CA TRP A 19 5.09 11.13 17.29
C TRP A 19 3.73 11.76 17.05
N PRO A 20 3.54 13.11 17.19
CA PRO A 20 2.25 13.72 16.85
C PRO A 20 1.81 13.43 15.43
N LYS A 21 2.70 13.51 14.45
CA LYS A 21 2.39 13.20 13.04
C LYS A 21 1.98 11.75 12.83
N MET A 22 2.52 10.82 13.60
CA MET A 22 2.09 9.42 13.59
C MET A 22 0.69 9.27 14.20
N PHE A 23 0.38 9.96 15.29
CA PHE A 23 -0.95 9.96 15.89
C PHE A 23 -1.98 10.53 14.92
N ASP A 24 -1.72 11.67 14.31
CA ASP A 24 -2.58 12.27 13.28
C ASP A 24 -2.81 11.31 12.10
N GLY A 25 -1.73 10.66 11.65
CA GLY A 25 -1.80 9.67 10.57
C GLY A 25 -2.65 8.45 10.95
N ALA A 26 -2.53 7.97 12.18
CA ALA A 26 -3.32 6.84 12.68
C ALA A 26 -4.81 7.22 12.84
N ASP A 27 -5.12 8.42 13.31
CA ASP A 27 -6.49 8.91 13.42
C ASP A 27 -7.12 9.13 12.05
N PHE A 28 -6.37 9.65 11.10
CA PHE A 28 -6.84 9.73 9.72
C PHE A 28 -7.12 8.35 9.13
N PHE A 29 -6.24 7.38 9.36
CA PHE A 29 -6.43 6.01 8.89
C PHE A 29 -7.68 5.37 9.51
N LYS A 30 -7.90 5.54 10.81
CA LYS A 30 -9.13 5.06 11.49
C LYS A 30 -10.39 5.70 10.91
N ARG A 31 -10.36 7.00 10.60
CA ARG A 31 -11.49 7.68 9.94
C ARG A 31 -11.79 7.08 8.57
N LEU A 32 -10.78 6.72 7.79
CA LEU A 32 -10.97 6.04 6.52
C LEU A 32 -11.59 4.64 6.71
N LEU A 33 -11.09 3.85 7.67
CA LEU A 33 -11.63 2.51 7.96
C LEU A 33 -13.13 2.57 8.34
N ASN A 34 -13.53 3.61 9.07
CA ASN A 34 -14.89 3.78 9.58
C ASN A 34 -15.76 4.72 8.73
N ALA A 35 -15.29 5.10 7.55
CA ALA A 35 -16.06 5.98 6.68
C ALA A 35 -17.44 5.38 6.33
N PRO A 36 -18.53 6.18 6.32
CA PRO A 36 -19.88 5.70 6.04
C PRO A 36 -20.09 5.48 4.53
N VAL A 37 -19.19 4.72 3.91
CA VAL A 37 -19.29 4.31 2.52
C VAL A 37 -19.36 2.79 2.43
N PRO A 38 -20.11 2.25 1.46
CA PRO A 38 -20.39 0.81 1.38
C PRO A 38 -19.15 -0.01 1.03
N ARG A 39 -18.20 0.54 0.30
CA ARG A 39 -16.98 -0.15 -0.16
C ARG A 39 -15.76 0.72 0.04
N ILE A 40 -14.72 0.12 0.63
CA ILE A 40 -13.48 0.84 0.95
C ILE A 40 -12.29 -0.02 0.53
N ALA A 41 -11.32 0.60 -0.11
CA ALA A 41 -9.97 0.07 -0.26
C ALA A 41 -8.98 1.11 0.26
N ILE A 42 -8.21 0.77 1.28
CA ILE A 42 -7.15 1.62 1.81
C ILE A 42 -5.82 0.97 1.51
N GLU A 43 -4.93 1.72 0.89
CA GLU A 43 -3.57 1.31 0.58
C GLU A 43 -2.59 1.94 1.57
N ASN A 44 -1.66 1.15 2.08
CA ASN A 44 -0.50 1.65 2.80
C ASN A 44 0.66 0.64 2.67
N PRO A 45 1.92 1.09 2.61
CA PRO A 45 3.05 0.19 2.79
C PRO A 45 2.99 -0.52 4.15
N ILE A 46 3.83 -1.54 4.34
CA ILE A 46 3.87 -2.29 5.62
C ILE A 46 4.00 -1.33 6.79
N MET A 47 3.05 -1.38 7.70
CA MET A 47 3.03 -0.57 8.92
C MET A 47 3.97 -1.12 9.98
N HIS A 48 4.61 -0.24 10.75
CA HIS A 48 5.37 -0.64 11.94
C HIS A 48 4.47 -0.92 13.16
N GLY A 49 5.02 -1.58 14.18
CA GLY A 49 4.26 -2.05 15.35
C GLY A 49 3.50 -0.97 16.12
N TYR A 50 4.09 0.22 16.30
CA TYR A 50 3.39 1.34 16.96
C TYR A 50 2.16 1.79 16.18
N ALA A 51 2.28 1.95 14.86
CA ALA A 51 1.16 2.33 14.01
C ALA A 51 0.04 1.28 14.04
N LYS A 52 0.38 -0.01 13.98
CA LYS A 52 -0.60 -1.10 14.09
C LYS A 52 -1.39 -1.04 15.39
N LYS A 53 -0.72 -0.78 16.52
CA LYS A 53 -1.39 -0.62 17.84
C LYS A 53 -2.34 0.58 17.83
N LEU A 54 -1.93 1.72 17.28
CA LEU A 54 -2.73 2.94 17.25
C LEU A 54 -3.99 2.83 16.38
N ILE A 55 -3.96 2.03 15.31
CA ILE A 55 -5.16 1.77 14.50
C ILE A 55 -6.05 0.65 15.08
N GLY A 56 -5.80 0.20 16.31
CA GLY A 56 -6.61 -0.83 16.98
C GLY A 56 -6.24 -2.26 16.60
N GLY A 57 -5.04 -2.51 16.07
CA GLY A 57 -4.57 -3.85 15.72
C GLY A 57 -5.20 -4.43 14.45
N VAL A 58 -5.98 -3.64 13.72
CA VAL A 58 -6.65 -4.09 12.47
C VAL A 58 -5.59 -4.54 11.45
N GLN A 59 -5.66 -5.81 11.06
CA GLN A 59 -4.75 -6.38 10.07
C GLN A 59 -5.18 -6.01 8.65
N GLN A 60 -4.21 -5.99 7.73
CA GLN A 60 -4.52 -5.89 6.30
C GLN A 60 -5.19 -7.18 5.81
N ASP A 61 -6.12 -7.04 4.90
CA ASP A 61 -6.78 -8.19 4.24
C ASP A 61 -5.84 -8.84 3.23
N GLN A 62 -5.00 -8.04 2.56
CA GLN A 62 -4.11 -8.53 1.52
C GLN A 62 -2.79 -7.75 1.48
N LEU A 63 -1.70 -8.46 1.13
CA LEU A 63 -0.43 -7.87 0.71
C LEU A 63 -0.22 -8.19 -0.76
N ILE A 64 -0.01 -7.17 -1.56
CA ILE A 64 0.27 -7.28 -3.00
C ILE A 64 1.65 -6.75 -3.37
N GLN A 65 2.13 -7.17 -4.51
CA GLN A 65 3.40 -6.74 -5.09
C GLN A 65 3.21 -6.39 -6.58
N PRO A 66 3.93 -5.40 -7.12
CA PRO A 66 3.85 -5.05 -8.54
C PRO A 66 4.13 -6.22 -9.49
N TYR A 67 5.02 -7.14 -9.12
CA TYR A 67 5.31 -8.31 -9.94
C TYR A 67 4.14 -9.30 -10.07
N MET A 68 3.11 -9.19 -9.27
CA MET A 68 1.86 -9.96 -9.41
C MET A 68 0.98 -9.43 -10.54
N PHE A 69 1.28 -8.22 -11.03
CA PHE A 69 0.48 -7.46 -11.99
C PHE A 69 1.31 -6.93 -13.16
N GLY A 70 2.34 -7.67 -13.58
CA GLY A 70 3.12 -7.42 -14.79
C GLY A 70 4.24 -6.39 -14.68
N HIS A 71 4.62 -5.97 -13.46
CA HIS A 71 5.71 -5.00 -13.25
C HIS A 71 6.91 -5.67 -12.57
N MET A 72 8.07 -5.65 -13.19
CA MET A 72 9.30 -6.26 -12.65
C MET A 72 9.91 -5.46 -11.50
N GLU A 73 9.07 -5.08 -10.52
CA GLU A 73 9.46 -4.29 -9.33
C GLU A 73 8.89 -4.89 -8.04
N GLN A 74 9.57 -4.59 -6.94
CA GLN A 74 9.13 -4.89 -5.57
C GLN A 74 8.71 -3.60 -4.85
N LYS A 75 7.48 -3.58 -4.37
CA LYS A 75 6.92 -2.54 -3.49
C LYS A 75 5.77 -3.18 -2.71
N ALA A 76 6.09 -3.77 -1.57
CA ALA A 76 5.06 -4.38 -0.73
C ALA A 76 3.99 -3.36 -0.36
N THR A 77 2.77 -3.64 -0.76
CA THR A 77 1.60 -2.79 -0.56
C THR A 77 0.53 -3.58 0.18
N CYS A 78 0.09 -3.08 1.32
CA CYS A 78 -0.98 -3.67 2.11
C CYS A 78 -2.31 -3.01 1.75
N LEU A 79 -3.36 -3.83 1.65
CA LEU A 79 -4.73 -3.41 1.40
C LEU A 79 -5.61 -3.75 2.59
N TRP A 80 -6.41 -2.78 3.02
CA TRP A 80 -7.55 -2.96 3.95
C TRP A 80 -8.81 -2.77 3.14
N LEU A 81 -9.65 -3.81 3.12
CA LEU A 81 -10.81 -3.90 2.23
C LEU A 81 -12.11 -3.99 3.03
N LYS A 82 -13.12 -3.26 2.61
CA LYS A 82 -14.48 -3.37 3.12
C LYS A 82 -15.41 -3.67 1.95
N ASN A 83 -16.08 -4.82 2.00
CA ASN A 83 -17.01 -5.28 0.95
C ASN A 83 -16.39 -5.30 -0.46
N LEU A 84 -15.10 -5.59 -0.54
CA LEU A 84 -14.34 -5.79 -1.78
C LEU A 84 -13.58 -7.12 -1.68
N PRO A 85 -13.47 -7.89 -2.75
CA PRO A 85 -12.67 -9.11 -2.75
C PRO A 85 -11.17 -8.80 -2.77
N ASN A 86 -10.37 -9.77 -2.33
CA ASN A 86 -8.95 -9.74 -2.59
C ASN A 86 -8.67 -9.73 -4.10
N LEU A 87 -7.62 -9.01 -4.50
CA LEU A 87 -7.18 -8.99 -5.89
C LEU A 87 -6.51 -10.30 -6.26
N THR A 88 -6.91 -10.87 -7.39
CA THR A 88 -6.23 -11.98 -8.03
C THR A 88 -5.10 -11.47 -8.91
N PRO A 89 -3.87 -12.00 -8.81
CA PRO A 89 -2.80 -11.65 -9.71
C PRO A 89 -3.18 -11.84 -11.19
N THR A 90 -2.84 -10.88 -12.03
CA THR A 90 -3.20 -10.90 -13.46
C THR A 90 -2.04 -11.30 -14.37
N ASN A 91 -0.81 -11.01 -13.95
CA ASN A 91 0.40 -11.33 -14.72
C ASN A 91 1.60 -11.44 -13.77
N VAL A 92 1.96 -12.65 -13.38
CA VAL A 92 3.03 -12.90 -12.40
C VAL A 92 4.38 -12.99 -13.11
N VAL A 93 5.20 -11.95 -12.97
CA VAL A 93 6.55 -11.82 -13.55
C VAL A 93 7.64 -11.91 -12.48
N LYS A 94 7.41 -12.71 -11.42
CA LYS A 94 8.32 -12.79 -10.27
C LYS A 94 9.68 -13.36 -10.64
N ASP A 95 9.71 -14.42 -11.44
CA ASP A 95 10.95 -15.12 -11.76
C ASP A 95 11.84 -14.25 -12.67
N GLU A 96 11.25 -13.60 -13.67
CA GLU A 96 11.94 -12.63 -14.53
C GLU A 96 12.44 -11.42 -13.73
N MET A 97 11.62 -10.90 -12.80
CA MET A 97 12.02 -9.82 -11.89
C MET A 97 13.23 -10.22 -11.04
N MET A 98 13.29 -11.46 -10.55
CA MET A 98 14.39 -11.93 -9.71
C MET A 98 15.73 -11.99 -10.44
N LEU A 99 15.74 -12.03 -11.76
CA LEU A 99 16.95 -11.93 -12.59
C LEU A 99 17.53 -10.50 -12.62
N LEU A 100 16.72 -9.50 -12.27
CA LEU A 100 17.18 -8.12 -12.22
C LEU A 100 18.04 -7.84 -10.98
N PRO A 101 19.03 -6.94 -11.08
CA PRO A 101 19.79 -6.50 -9.91
C PRO A 101 18.86 -5.78 -8.92
N LYS A 102 19.20 -5.84 -7.62
CA LYS A 102 18.36 -5.33 -6.53
C LYS A 102 17.92 -3.86 -6.71
N ASN A 103 18.83 -3.01 -7.16
CA ASN A 103 18.52 -1.58 -7.39
C ASN A 103 17.50 -1.34 -8.50
N LYS A 104 17.33 -2.28 -9.44
CA LYS A 104 16.31 -2.19 -10.49
C LYS A 104 14.95 -2.67 -9.99
N ARG A 105 14.89 -3.86 -9.35
CA ARG A 105 13.63 -4.38 -8.81
C ARG A 105 13.09 -3.60 -7.61
N GLU A 106 13.95 -2.92 -6.85
CA GLU A 106 13.57 -2.02 -5.74
C GLU A 106 13.79 -0.54 -6.12
N ARG A 107 13.60 -0.18 -7.39
CA ARG A 107 13.89 1.15 -7.94
C ARG A 107 13.39 2.30 -7.08
N LEU A 108 12.17 2.22 -6.57
CA LEU A 108 11.57 3.27 -5.73
C LEU A 108 12.26 3.44 -4.38
N HIS A 109 12.92 2.40 -3.87
CA HIS A 109 13.73 2.48 -2.65
C HIS A 109 15.04 3.25 -2.90
N TYR A 110 15.64 3.03 -4.07
CA TYR A 110 16.92 3.60 -4.46
C TYR A 110 16.82 4.97 -5.15
N LEU A 111 15.62 5.56 -5.26
CA LEU A 111 15.47 6.91 -5.79
C LEU A 111 16.29 7.93 -4.97
N PRO A 112 17.11 8.77 -5.63
CA PRO A 112 17.82 9.83 -4.94
C PRO A 112 16.85 10.85 -4.33
N PRO A 113 17.28 11.62 -3.33
CA PRO A 113 16.49 12.74 -2.81
C PRO A 113 16.19 13.73 -3.93
N SER A 114 14.91 14.06 -4.11
CA SER A 114 14.44 15.07 -5.07
C SER A 114 13.08 15.60 -4.65
N PRO A 115 12.67 16.80 -5.09
CA PRO A 115 11.35 17.36 -4.81
C PRO A 115 10.20 16.44 -5.24
N ASP A 116 10.37 15.69 -6.33
CA ASP A 116 9.34 14.79 -6.89
C ASP A 116 9.42 13.34 -6.41
N ARG A 117 10.38 13.01 -5.55
CA ARG A 117 10.55 11.64 -5.06
C ARG A 117 9.28 11.08 -4.41
N TRP A 118 8.58 11.90 -3.64
CA TRP A 118 7.33 11.50 -2.99
C TRP A 118 6.25 11.15 -4.02
N LYS A 119 6.13 11.92 -5.09
CA LYS A 119 5.16 11.71 -6.18
C LYS A 119 5.43 10.38 -6.89
N LEU A 120 6.69 10.13 -7.29
CA LEU A 120 7.08 8.86 -7.92
C LEU A 120 6.79 7.66 -7.03
N ARG A 121 7.01 7.78 -5.71
CA ARG A 121 6.75 6.70 -4.75
C ARG A 121 5.27 6.47 -4.47
N SER A 122 4.43 7.47 -4.63
CA SER A 122 2.98 7.39 -4.40
C SER A 122 2.19 6.96 -5.63
N THR A 123 2.79 6.96 -6.81
CA THR A 123 2.12 6.52 -8.04
C THR A 123 1.78 5.04 -7.97
N THR A 124 0.52 4.72 -8.27
CA THR A 124 0.03 3.33 -8.39
C THR A 124 0.53 2.73 -9.70
N TYR A 125 0.94 1.47 -9.66
CA TYR A 125 1.32 0.72 -10.86
C TYR A 125 0.08 0.44 -11.73
N GLN A 126 0.21 0.62 -13.04
CA GLN A 126 -0.91 0.50 -13.97
C GLN A 126 -1.60 -0.87 -13.87
N GLY A 127 -0.84 -1.97 -13.85
CA GLY A 127 -1.42 -3.31 -13.73
C GLY A 127 -2.21 -3.55 -12.43
N ILE A 128 -1.81 -2.89 -11.32
CA ILE A 128 -2.59 -2.92 -10.08
C ILE A 128 -3.89 -2.11 -10.25
N ALA A 129 -3.82 -0.93 -10.84
CA ALA A 129 -5.00 -0.09 -11.08
C ALA A 129 -6.01 -0.79 -12.02
N ASP A 130 -5.53 -1.44 -13.07
CA ASP A 130 -6.36 -2.20 -14.01
C ASP A 130 -7.02 -3.41 -13.33
N ALA A 131 -6.29 -4.12 -12.47
CA ALA A 131 -6.85 -5.22 -11.68
C ALA A 131 -7.93 -4.72 -10.71
N MET A 132 -7.72 -3.61 -10.01
CA MET A 132 -8.72 -3.00 -9.15
C MET A 132 -9.98 -2.61 -9.95
N ALA A 133 -9.79 -1.93 -11.08
CA ALA A 133 -10.90 -1.51 -11.93
C ALA A 133 -11.72 -2.70 -12.45
N SER A 134 -11.05 -3.72 -13.01
CA SER A 134 -11.75 -4.85 -13.61
C SER A 134 -12.39 -5.78 -12.58
N GLN A 135 -11.66 -6.15 -11.52
CA GLN A 135 -12.13 -7.17 -10.57
C GLN A 135 -13.15 -6.62 -9.58
N TRP A 136 -13.04 -5.35 -9.18
CA TRP A 136 -14.00 -4.76 -8.24
C TRP A 136 -15.26 -4.26 -8.94
N VAL A 137 -15.18 -3.72 -10.18
CA VAL A 137 -16.35 -3.29 -10.94
C VAL A 137 -17.20 -4.48 -11.40
N ASN A 138 -16.59 -5.56 -11.91
CA ASN A 138 -17.33 -6.74 -12.34
C ASN A 138 -18.14 -7.33 -11.18
N LYS A 139 -17.56 -7.46 -10.00
CA LYS A 139 -18.30 -7.92 -8.81
C LYS A 139 -19.44 -6.98 -8.39
N LEU A 140 -19.36 -5.69 -8.71
CA LEU A 140 -20.45 -4.75 -8.50
C LEU A 140 -21.64 -5.03 -9.42
N LEU A 141 -21.36 -5.32 -10.67
CA LEU A 141 -22.38 -5.65 -11.66
C LEU A 141 -23.08 -6.98 -11.33
N GLU A 142 -22.32 -8.00 -10.91
CA GLU A 142 -22.88 -9.29 -10.47
C GLU A 142 -23.78 -9.17 -9.23
N SER A 143 -23.48 -8.26 -8.29
CA SER A 143 -24.28 -8.06 -7.08
C SER A 143 -25.48 -7.13 -7.28
N ALA A 144 -25.64 -6.53 -8.45
CA ALA A 144 -26.75 -5.66 -8.82
C ALA A 144 -27.76 -6.35 -9.78
N ALA A 145 -27.44 -7.54 -10.26
CA ALA A 145 -28.30 -8.38 -11.11
C ALA A 145 -29.09 -9.40 -10.30
#